data_bd5c960878f1b9bfde549794370485a0
#
_entry.id   bd5c960878f1b9bfde549794370485a0
#
_cell.length_a   1.000
_cell.length_b   1.000
_cell.length_c   1.000
_cell.angle_alpha   90.00
_cell.angle_beta   90.00
_cell.angle_gamma   90.00
#
_symmetry.space_group_name_H-M   'P 1'
#
loop_
_entity.id
_entity.type
_entity.pdbx_description
1 polymer ?
#
loop_
_entity_poly.entity_id
_entity_poly.type
_entity_poly.pdbx_seq_one_letter_code
_entity_poly.pdbx_strand_id
1 'polypeptide(L)'
;MQPGDTVLVLGAGPIGLLFPAVLKANGASKVIVSEISDYRKEAAKACGATLVIDPFKEDLEAIVKRETDGGPNVVVEAVGPLLPQAIQLVRTRGTILQFGHDETVEPAIPVGVMLKKELQILGAYIGRYSFERAAKVMESGQLPLEPIVSHRLPLSKVHEGIELLRQGKGLKIILEPEEY
;
A
#
# COMPACT_ATOMS: atom_id res chain seq x y z
N MET A 1 4.67 14.04 -0.17
CA MET A 1 3.97 14.01 -1.47
C MET A 1 3.40 15.39 -1.75
N GLN A 2 3.47 15.83 -3.01
CA GLN A 2 2.85 17.07 -3.52
C GLN A 2 1.77 16.70 -4.54
N PRO A 3 0.76 17.54 -4.76
CA PRO A 3 -0.17 17.36 -5.87
C PRO A 3 0.59 17.23 -7.20
N GLY A 4 0.19 16.29 -8.05
CA GLY A 4 0.89 15.97 -9.30
C GLY A 4 1.95 14.88 -9.20
N ASP A 5 2.36 14.47 -8.00
CA ASP A 5 3.34 13.39 -7.82
C ASP A 5 2.85 12.05 -8.37
N THR A 6 3.80 11.24 -8.84
CA THR A 6 3.59 9.81 -9.09
C THR A 6 4.07 9.00 -7.89
N VAL A 7 3.23 8.08 -7.43
CA VAL A 7 3.51 7.23 -6.26
C VAL A 7 3.45 5.76 -6.64
N LEU A 8 4.42 4.99 -6.18
CA LEU A 8 4.41 3.53 -6.23
C LEU A 8 4.10 2.98 -4.83
N VAL A 9 3.16 2.05 -4.75
CA VAL A 9 2.83 1.31 -3.52
C VAL A 9 3.24 -0.15 -3.74
N LEU A 10 4.13 -0.65 -2.92
CA LEU A 10 4.53 -2.06 -2.91
C LEU A 10 3.65 -2.81 -1.90
N GLY A 11 2.79 -3.68 -2.43
CA GLY A 11 1.81 -4.45 -1.69
C GLY A 11 0.42 -3.81 -1.61
N ALA A 12 -0.63 -4.63 -1.80
CA ALA A 12 -2.04 -4.27 -1.69
C ALA A 12 -2.77 -5.10 -0.62
N GLY A 13 -2.14 -5.33 0.51
CA GLY A 13 -2.84 -5.77 1.71
C GLY A 13 -3.85 -4.72 2.19
N PRO A 14 -4.64 -4.99 3.25
CA PRO A 14 -5.65 -4.03 3.72
C PRO A 14 -5.09 -2.63 3.99
N ILE A 15 -3.87 -2.54 4.50
CA ILE A 15 -3.19 -1.26 4.73
C ILE A 15 -2.70 -0.67 3.41
N GLY A 16 -2.08 -1.50 2.55
CA GLY A 16 -1.59 -1.05 1.23
C GLY A 16 -2.69 -0.44 0.37
N LEU A 17 -3.92 -0.94 0.47
CA LEU A 17 -5.10 -0.43 -0.26
C LEU A 17 -5.58 0.94 0.24
N LEU A 18 -5.29 1.34 1.47
CA LEU A 18 -5.62 2.67 1.96
C LEU A 18 -4.79 3.76 1.25
N PHE A 19 -3.56 3.43 0.84
CA PHE A 19 -2.70 4.41 0.19
C PHE A 19 -3.24 4.90 -1.16
N PRO A 20 -3.65 4.06 -2.14
CA PRO A 20 -4.26 4.56 -3.37
C PRO A 20 -5.43 5.49 -3.13
N ALA A 21 -6.34 5.15 -2.21
CA ALA A 21 -7.50 5.96 -1.88
C ALA A 21 -7.08 7.35 -1.35
N VAL A 22 -6.19 7.38 -0.35
CA VAL A 22 -5.72 8.63 0.25
C VAL A 22 -4.86 9.44 -0.70
N LEU A 23 -3.96 8.80 -1.46
CA LEU A 23 -3.06 9.47 -2.39
C LEU A 23 -3.83 10.15 -3.53
N LYS A 24 -4.83 9.48 -4.09
CA LYS A 24 -5.69 10.07 -5.13
C LYS A 24 -6.48 11.26 -4.60
N ALA A 25 -7.08 11.13 -3.41
CA ALA A 25 -7.79 12.24 -2.76
C ALA A 25 -6.88 13.44 -2.47
N ASN A 26 -5.57 13.22 -2.26
CA ASN A 26 -4.58 14.26 -2.04
C ASN A 26 -3.88 14.74 -3.34
N GLY A 27 -4.39 14.38 -4.51
CA GLY A 27 -3.94 14.95 -5.79
C GLY A 27 -2.75 14.23 -6.44
N ALA A 28 -2.44 12.98 -6.08
CA ALA A 28 -1.48 12.19 -6.84
C ALA A 28 -1.93 12.05 -8.30
N SER A 29 -1.05 12.37 -9.25
CA SER A 29 -1.34 12.26 -10.68
C SER A 29 -1.47 10.80 -11.10
N LYS A 30 -0.57 9.96 -10.61
CA LYS A 30 -0.53 8.52 -10.89
C LYS A 30 -0.24 7.75 -9.60
N VAL A 31 -0.99 6.68 -9.35
CA VAL A 31 -0.73 5.72 -8.28
C VAL A 31 -0.55 4.34 -8.90
N ILE A 32 0.67 3.83 -8.83
CA ILE A 32 1.04 2.50 -9.29
C ILE A 32 1.05 1.57 -8.08
N VAL A 33 0.47 0.38 -8.22
CA VAL A 33 0.45 -0.63 -7.15
C VAL A 33 1.10 -1.91 -7.67
N SER A 34 2.02 -2.47 -6.89
CA SER A 34 2.60 -3.79 -7.12
C SER A 34 1.95 -4.81 -6.20
N GLU A 35 1.30 -5.84 -6.75
CA GLU A 35 0.58 -6.87 -5.98
C GLU A 35 0.53 -8.19 -6.76
N ILE A 36 0.71 -9.31 -6.06
CA ILE A 36 0.74 -10.66 -6.63
C ILE A 36 -0.64 -11.34 -6.66
N SER A 37 -1.53 -11.00 -5.74
CA SER A 37 -2.85 -11.61 -5.61
C SER A 37 -3.84 -11.00 -6.61
N ASP A 38 -4.41 -11.82 -7.49
CA ASP A 38 -5.41 -11.35 -8.46
C ASP A 38 -6.61 -10.69 -7.77
N TYR A 39 -7.06 -11.23 -6.63
CA TYR A 39 -8.13 -10.67 -5.83
C TYR A 39 -7.79 -9.25 -5.32
N ARG A 40 -6.58 -9.05 -4.80
CA ARG A 40 -6.13 -7.75 -4.27
C ARG A 40 -5.85 -6.73 -5.38
N LYS A 41 -5.45 -7.19 -6.57
CA LYS A 41 -5.26 -6.31 -7.73
C LYS A 41 -6.55 -5.62 -8.14
N GLU A 42 -7.68 -6.32 -8.13
CA GLU A 42 -8.99 -5.71 -8.43
C GLU A 42 -9.41 -4.71 -7.35
N ALA A 43 -9.18 -5.05 -6.07
CA ALA A 43 -9.43 -4.11 -4.97
C ALA A 43 -8.55 -2.85 -5.08
N ALA A 44 -7.29 -2.99 -5.51
CA ALA A 44 -6.39 -1.84 -5.71
C ALA A 44 -6.90 -0.87 -6.77
N LYS A 45 -7.42 -1.39 -7.90
CA LYS A 45 -8.07 -0.57 -8.94
C LYS A 45 -9.28 0.17 -8.38
N ALA A 46 -10.14 -0.53 -7.64
CA ALA A 46 -11.33 0.05 -7.02
C ALA A 46 -10.97 1.13 -5.97
N CYS A 47 -9.84 1.00 -5.28
CA CYS A 47 -9.32 2.00 -4.34
C CYS A 47 -8.57 3.16 -5.02
N GLY A 48 -8.52 3.24 -6.35
CA GLY A 48 -7.95 4.37 -7.08
C GLY A 48 -6.54 4.16 -7.62
N ALA A 49 -6.01 2.94 -7.66
CA ALA A 49 -4.78 2.65 -8.38
C ALA A 49 -4.95 2.95 -9.88
N THR A 50 -4.04 3.73 -10.44
CA THR A 50 -4.02 4.06 -11.88
C THR A 50 -3.49 2.89 -12.71
N LEU A 51 -2.54 2.15 -12.15
CA LEU A 51 -1.92 0.98 -12.74
C LEU A 51 -1.64 -0.06 -11.65
N VAL A 52 -1.90 -1.33 -11.94
CA VAL A 52 -1.57 -2.44 -11.04
C VAL A 52 -0.68 -3.43 -11.79
N ILE A 53 0.45 -3.80 -11.19
CA ILE A 53 1.49 -4.63 -11.77
C ILE A 53 1.65 -5.89 -10.91
N ASP A 54 1.72 -7.04 -11.55
CA ASP A 54 2.08 -8.31 -10.92
C ASP A 54 3.59 -8.56 -11.09
N PRO A 55 4.40 -8.37 -10.05
CA PRO A 55 5.86 -8.45 -10.17
C PRO A 55 6.37 -9.87 -10.45
N PHE A 56 5.52 -10.90 -10.37
CA PHE A 56 5.88 -12.27 -10.75
C PHE A 56 5.58 -12.58 -12.21
N LYS A 57 4.73 -11.78 -12.85
CA LYS A 57 4.33 -11.97 -14.25
C LYS A 57 4.92 -10.91 -15.17
N GLU A 58 5.34 -9.77 -14.61
CA GLU A 58 5.72 -8.58 -15.34
C GLU A 58 7.03 -8.00 -14.76
N ASP A 59 7.80 -7.35 -15.60
CA ASP A 59 9.00 -6.62 -15.18
C ASP A 59 8.61 -5.29 -14.53
N LEU A 60 8.50 -5.31 -13.20
CA LEU A 60 8.12 -4.14 -12.41
C LEU A 60 9.04 -2.95 -12.66
N GLU A 61 10.36 -3.17 -12.74
CA GLU A 61 11.34 -2.09 -12.93
C GLU A 61 11.17 -1.43 -14.30
N ALA A 62 11.09 -2.24 -15.36
CA ALA A 62 10.90 -1.74 -16.72
C ALA A 62 9.58 -0.97 -16.86
N ILE A 63 8.49 -1.48 -16.26
CA ILE A 63 7.19 -0.81 -16.30
C ILE A 63 7.23 0.50 -15.52
N VAL A 64 7.72 0.49 -14.29
CA VAL A 64 7.82 1.71 -13.46
C VAL A 64 8.67 2.76 -14.17
N LYS A 65 9.80 2.37 -14.76
CA LYS A 65 10.65 3.28 -15.53
C LYS A 65 9.95 3.88 -16.75
N ARG A 66 9.18 3.09 -17.48
CA ARG A 66 8.40 3.55 -18.63
C ARG A 66 7.27 4.50 -18.22
N GLU A 67 6.61 4.23 -17.09
CA GLU A 67 5.44 4.95 -16.61
C GLU A 67 5.77 6.23 -15.82
N THR A 68 7.06 6.43 -15.51
CA THR A 68 7.54 7.54 -14.70
C THR A 68 8.77 8.18 -15.36
N ASP A 69 9.01 9.45 -15.07
CA ASP A 69 10.23 10.15 -15.49
C ASP A 69 11.31 9.97 -14.42
N GLY A 70 12.19 8.97 -14.64
CA GLY A 70 13.30 8.68 -13.73
C GLY A 70 12.92 7.98 -12.40
N GLY A 71 11.70 7.48 -12.27
CA GLY A 71 11.14 6.82 -11.11
C GLY A 71 10.02 7.61 -10.42
N PRO A 72 9.22 6.96 -9.55
CA PRO A 72 8.16 7.62 -8.79
C PRO A 72 8.75 8.63 -7.78
N ASN A 73 8.00 9.69 -7.51
CA ASN A 73 8.35 10.70 -6.50
C ASN A 73 8.40 10.12 -5.10
N VAL A 74 7.45 9.22 -4.83
CA VAL A 74 7.30 8.55 -3.55
C VAL A 74 7.12 7.05 -3.78
N VAL A 75 7.78 6.24 -2.96
CA VAL A 75 7.50 4.80 -2.85
C VAL A 75 6.99 4.51 -1.45
N VAL A 76 5.85 3.85 -1.36
CA VAL A 76 5.33 3.29 -0.11
C VAL A 76 5.66 1.81 -0.08
N GLU A 77 6.45 1.40 0.88
CA GLU A 77 6.72 0.00 1.16
C GLU A 77 5.72 -0.48 2.22
N ALA A 78 4.78 -1.37 1.83
CA ALA A 78 3.68 -1.84 2.68
C ALA A 78 3.69 -3.37 2.88
N VAL A 79 4.81 -4.04 2.65
CA VAL A 79 5.01 -5.49 2.80
C VAL A 79 5.93 -5.82 3.98
N GLY A 80 7.09 -5.15 4.05
CA GLY A 80 8.14 -5.33 5.07
C GLY A 80 9.54 -5.48 4.47
N PRO A 81 9.84 -6.50 3.66
CA PRO A 81 11.19 -6.79 3.18
C PRO A 81 11.61 -6.02 1.92
N LEU A 82 10.74 -5.22 1.31
CA LEU A 82 10.96 -4.66 -0.03
C LEU A 82 11.67 -3.29 -0.05
N LEU A 83 12.22 -2.84 1.09
CA LEU A 83 12.98 -1.58 1.14
C LEU A 83 14.13 -1.51 0.13
N PRO A 84 14.94 -2.57 -0.10
CA PRO A 84 15.97 -2.53 -1.14
C PRO A 84 15.41 -2.28 -2.55
N GLN A 85 14.27 -2.90 -2.87
CA GLN A 85 13.59 -2.70 -4.15
C GLN A 85 13.03 -1.27 -4.25
N ALA A 86 12.44 -0.73 -3.18
CA ALA A 86 11.97 0.66 -3.12
C ALA A 86 13.11 1.65 -3.41
N ILE A 87 14.31 1.41 -2.86
CA ILE A 87 15.52 2.23 -3.09
C ILE A 87 15.94 2.23 -4.57
N GLN A 88 15.82 1.08 -5.24
CA GLN A 88 16.15 0.98 -6.67
C GLN A 88 15.12 1.73 -7.54
N LEU A 89 13.84 1.60 -7.22
CA LEU A 89 12.74 2.11 -8.05
C LEU A 89 12.49 3.61 -7.89
N VAL A 90 12.67 4.17 -6.69
CA VAL A 90 12.40 5.59 -6.43
C VAL A 90 13.35 6.49 -7.22
N ARG A 91 12.87 7.65 -7.68
CA ARG A 91 13.71 8.64 -8.38
C ARG A 91 14.78 9.24 -7.47
N THR A 92 15.75 9.91 -8.06
CA THR A 92 16.71 10.77 -7.34
C THR A 92 15.95 11.83 -6.55
N ARG A 93 16.37 12.09 -5.30
CA ARG A 93 15.73 12.99 -4.31
C ARG A 93 14.30 12.58 -3.98
N GLY A 94 13.91 11.32 -4.25
CA GLY A 94 12.61 10.79 -3.91
C GLY A 94 12.50 10.41 -2.44
N THR A 95 11.26 10.12 -2.03
CA THR A 95 10.94 9.74 -0.67
C THR A 95 10.45 8.29 -0.62
N ILE A 96 10.90 7.53 0.36
CA ILE A 96 10.39 6.20 0.66
C ILE A 96 9.69 6.26 2.01
N LEU A 97 8.44 5.81 2.06
CA LEU A 97 7.71 5.55 3.29
C LEU A 97 7.80 4.06 3.60
N GLN A 98 8.58 3.70 4.61
CA GLN A 98 8.64 2.35 5.15
C GLN A 98 7.51 2.17 6.14
N PHE A 99 6.45 1.50 5.72
CA PHE A 99 5.27 1.20 6.53
C PHE A 99 5.16 -0.29 6.82
N GLY A 100 5.50 -1.14 5.84
CA GLY A 100 5.52 -2.59 6.00
C GLY A 100 6.50 -3.01 7.10
N HIS A 101 6.10 -3.99 7.89
CA HIS A 101 6.89 -4.49 9.00
C HIS A 101 6.86 -6.01 9.02
N ASP A 102 8.04 -6.62 8.97
CA ASP A 102 8.25 -8.04 9.12
C ASP A 102 9.44 -8.24 10.07
N GLU A 103 9.17 -8.64 11.30
CA GLU A 103 10.18 -8.84 12.35
C GLU A 103 11.14 -9.99 12.04
N THR A 104 10.80 -10.84 11.07
CA THR A 104 11.60 -12.01 10.71
C THR A 104 12.66 -11.72 9.66
N VAL A 105 12.65 -10.52 9.07
CA VAL A 105 13.51 -10.16 7.94
C VAL A 105 14.27 -8.87 8.21
N GLU A 106 15.59 -8.92 8.05
CA GLU A 106 16.49 -7.77 8.04
C GLU A 106 17.08 -7.59 6.63
N PRO A 107 16.44 -6.82 5.74
CA PRO A 107 16.91 -6.67 4.38
C PRO A 107 18.20 -5.86 4.31
N ALA A 108 19.14 -6.31 3.46
CA ALA A 108 20.36 -5.56 3.20
C ALA A 108 20.06 -4.26 2.43
N ILE A 109 20.49 -3.12 2.96
CA ILE A 109 20.23 -1.81 2.38
C ILE A 109 21.39 -1.40 1.45
N PRO A 110 21.14 -1.07 0.17
CA PRO A 110 22.17 -0.62 -0.77
C PRO A 110 22.53 0.86 -0.49
N VAL A 111 23.28 1.11 0.58
CA VAL A 111 23.62 2.46 1.08
C VAL A 111 24.25 3.33 0.00
N GLY A 112 25.11 2.76 -0.87
CA GLY A 112 25.74 3.51 -1.95
C GLY A 112 24.71 4.07 -2.97
N VAL A 113 23.64 3.32 -3.26
CA VAL A 113 22.53 3.80 -4.11
C VAL A 113 21.74 4.87 -3.42
N MET A 114 21.41 4.66 -2.16
CA MET A 114 20.67 5.61 -1.32
C MET A 114 21.37 6.98 -1.28
N LEU A 115 22.69 6.99 -1.04
CA LEU A 115 23.48 8.21 -1.01
C LEU A 115 23.56 8.90 -2.38
N LYS A 116 23.83 8.15 -3.47
CA LYS A 116 23.89 8.71 -4.82
C LYS A 116 22.57 9.31 -5.29
N LYS A 117 21.46 8.76 -4.85
CA LYS A 117 20.12 9.28 -5.13
C LYS A 117 19.65 10.36 -4.16
N GLU A 118 20.39 10.67 -3.10
CA GLU A 118 20.00 11.65 -2.05
C GLU A 118 18.58 11.35 -1.49
N LEU A 119 18.31 10.10 -1.10
CA LEU A 119 16.98 9.66 -0.74
C LEU A 119 16.56 10.07 0.67
N GLN A 120 15.27 10.31 0.85
CA GLN A 120 14.62 10.40 2.15
C GLN A 120 13.90 9.08 2.47
N ILE A 121 14.24 8.45 3.59
CA ILE A 121 13.55 7.25 4.08
C ILE A 121 12.86 7.59 5.39
N LEU A 122 11.54 7.45 5.40
CA LEU A 122 10.69 7.77 6.54
C LEU A 122 10.08 6.48 7.08
N GLY A 123 10.35 6.16 8.33
CA GLY A 123 9.68 5.09 9.04
C GLY A 123 8.32 5.55 9.57
N ALA A 124 7.31 4.68 9.46
CA ALA A 124 6.01 4.87 10.09
C ALA A 124 5.63 3.60 10.85
N TYR A 125 5.23 3.76 12.10
CA TYR A 125 4.82 2.64 12.95
C TYR A 125 3.59 3.01 13.75
N ILE A 126 2.50 2.32 13.49
CA ILE A 126 1.18 2.54 14.10
C ILE A 126 0.73 4.01 13.97
N GLY A 127 -0.52 4.30 14.31
CA GLY A 127 -1.05 5.67 14.32
C GLY A 127 -0.70 6.40 15.61
N ARG A 128 0.06 7.50 15.54
CA ARG A 128 0.28 8.40 16.67
C ARG A 128 -0.58 9.64 16.51
N TYR A 129 -1.53 9.85 17.42
CA TYR A 129 -2.42 11.04 17.44
C TYR A 129 -3.20 11.27 16.11
N SER A 130 -3.38 10.21 15.30
CA SER A 130 -4.01 10.31 13.98
C SER A 130 -5.45 9.79 13.94
N PHE A 131 -5.92 9.11 14.99
CA PHE A 131 -7.22 8.42 14.99
C PHE A 131 -8.39 9.39 14.72
N GLU A 132 -8.44 10.52 15.44
CA GLU A 132 -9.51 11.51 15.26
C GLU A 132 -9.53 12.09 13.83
N ARG A 133 -8.33 12.37 13.28
CA ARG A 133 -8.22 12.87 11.89
C ARG A 133 -8.65 11.83 10.89
N ALA A 134 -8.26 10.56 11.10
CA ALA A 134 -8.66 9.47 10.24
C ALA A 134 -10.18 9.27 10.26
N ALA A 135 -10.82 9.33 11.44
CA ALA A 135 -12.27 9.24 11.57
C ALA A 135 -12.96 10.36 10.77
N LYS A 136 -12.53 11.62 10.91
CA LYS A 136 -13.09 12.75 10.15
C LYS A 136 -12.96 12.58 8.63
N VAL A 137 -11.83 12.04 8.17
CA VAL A 137 -11.63 11.76 6.73
C VAL A 137 -12.55 10.63 6.27
N MET A 138 -12.75 9.60 7.08
CA MET A 138 -13.70 8.52 6.76
C MET A 138 -15.14 9.04 6.74
N GLU A 139 -15.54 9.84 7.71
CA GLU A 139 -16.88 10.45 7.80
C GLU A 139 -17.18 11.39 6.62
N SER A 140 -16.15 11.99 6.00
CA SER A 140 -16.35 12.85 4.83
C SER A 140 -16.84 12.11 3.58
N GLY A 141 -16.75 10.78 3.55
CA GLY A 141 -17.15 9.94 2.42
C GLY A 141 -16.30 10.10 1.16
N GLN A 142 -15.16 10.81 1.25
CA GLN A 142 -14.30 11.07 0.09
C GLN A 142 -13.43 9.89 -0.34
N LEU A 143 -13.24 8.90 0.56
CA LEU A 143 -12.38 7.76 0.27
C LEU A 143 -13.19 6.53 -0.13
N PRO A 144 -12.84 5.84 -1.24
CA PRO A 144 -13.46 4.58 -1.64
C PRO A 144 -12.94 3.43 -0.75
N LEU A 145 -13.48 3.29 0.46
CA LEU A 145 -13.03 2.30 1.45
C LEU A 145 -13.79 0.97 1.38
N GLU A 146 -14.97 0.95 0.78
CA GLU A 146 -15.80 -0.27 0.66
C GLU A 146 -15.05 -1.47 0.05
N PRO A 147 -14.21 -1.31 -0.99
CA PRO A 147 -13.48 -2.43 -1.57
C PRO A 147 -12.48 -3.10 -0.62
N ILE A 148 -12.12 -2.43 0.50
CA ILE A 148 -11.19 -2.96 1.50
C ILE A 148 -11.90 -3.93 2.45
N VAL A 149 -13.19 -3.72 2.71
CA VAL A 149 -14.00 -4.61 3.57
C VAL A 149 -14.49 -5.79 2.74
N SER A 150 -13.79 -6.91 2.84
CA SER A 150 -14.09 -8.09 2.03
C SER A 150 -15.27 -8.92 2.56
N HIS A 151 -15.43 -8.97 3.88
CA HIS A 151 -16.47 -9.76 4.53
C HIS A 151 -16.99 -9.07 5.78
N ARG A 152 -18.28 -9.26 6.04
CA ARG A 152 -18.93 -8.97 7.31
C ARG A 152 -19.49 -10.29 7.85
N LEU A 153 -19.03 -10.70 9.02
CA LEU A 153 -19.39 -11.98 9.62
C LEU A 153 -19.88 -11.75 11.05
N PRO A 154 -20.82 -12.56 11.54
CA PRO A 154 -21.16 -12.54 12.95
C PRO A 154 -19.95 -12.98 13.79
N LEU A 155 -19.87 -12.49 15.03
CA LEU A 155 -18.75 -12.78 15.93
C LEU A 155 -18.52 -14.28 16.14
N SER A 156 -19.61 -15.07 16.17
CA SER A 156 -19.57 -16.54 16.27
C SER A 156 -18.74 -17.21 15.12
N LYS A 157 -18.59 -16.51 13.99
CA LYS A 157 -17.83 -17.00 12.82
C LYS A 157 -16.38 -16.48 12.75
N VAL A 158 -15.80 -16.04 13.85
CA VAL A 158 -14.42 -15.53 13.90
C VAL A 158 -13.40 -16.51 13.30
N HIS A 159 -13.54 -17.81 13.55
CA HIS A 159 -12.64 -18.83 13.00
C HIS A 159 -12.75 -18.96 11.49
N GLU A 160 -13.96 -18.85 10.92
CA GLU A 160 -14.19 -18.79 9.46
C GLU A 160 -13.46 -17.57 8.85
N GLY A 161 -13.59 -16.41 9.50
CA GLY A 161 -12.91 -15.19 9.08
C GLY A 161 -11.38 -15.31 9.07
N ILE A 162 -10.80 -15.93 10.11
CA ILE A 162 -9.36 -16.18 10.19
C ILE A 162 -8.91 -17.10 9.05
N GLU A 163 -9.69 -18.13 8.75
CA GLU A 163 -9.35 -19.07 7.70
C GLU A 163 -9.42 -18.44 6.31
N LEU A 164 -10.39 -17.57 6.04
CA LEU A 164 -10.46 -16.78 4.81
C LEU A 164 -9.21 -15.91 4.63
N LEU A 165 -8.71 -15.27 5.70
CA LEU A 165 -7.47 -14.49 5.65
C LEU A 165 -6.26 -15.37 5.35
N ARG A 166 -6.14 -16.54 5.99
CA ARG A 166 -5.04 -17.50 5.75
C ARG A 166 -5.00 -18.02 4.32
N GLN A 167 -6.17 -18.23 3.72
CA GLN A 167 -6.32 -18.67 2.33
C GLN A 167 -6.13 -17.52 1.31
N GLY A 168 -5.89 -16.29 1.74
CA GLY A 168 -5.77 -15.13 0.85
C GLY A 168 -7.09 -14.72 0.18
N LYS A 169 -8.23 -15.22 0.67
CA LYS A 169 -9.59 -14.92 0.17
C LYS A 169 -10.25 -13.75 0.89
N GLY A 170 -9.56 -13.14 1.82
CA GLY A 170 -10.03 -11.99 2.60
C GLY A 170 -9.03 -10.84 2.56
N LEU A 171 -9.55 -9.62 2.72
CA LEU A 171 -8.79 -8.39 2.96
C LEU A 171 -9.01 -7.92 4.40
N LYS A 172 -10.01 -7.10 4.62
CA LYS A 172 -10.46 -6.70 5.95
C LYS A 172 -11.79 -7.40 6.25
N ILE A 173 -11.82 -8.20 7.29
CA ILE A 173 -13.03 -8.88 7.77
C ILE A 173 -13.55 -8.13 8.99
N ILE A 174 -14.79 -7.68 8.94
CA ILE A 174 -15.49 -7.06 10.05
C ILE A 174 -16.29 -8.14 10.75
N LEU A 175 -16.12 -8.23 12.06
CA LEU A 175 -16.94 -9.10 12.92
C LEU A 175 -18.00 -8.23 13.59
N GLU A 176 -19.25 -8.62 13.43
CA GLU A 176 -20.40 -7.91 14.01
C GLU A 176 -20.90 -8.68 15.24
N PRO A 177 -21.10 -7.99 16.39
CA PRO A 177 -21.73 -8.61 17.54
C PRO A 177 -23.14 -9.10 17.18
N GLU A 178 -23.50 -10.29 17.64
CA GLU A 178 -24.87 -10.80 17.52
C GLU A 178 -25.70 -10.16 18.63
N GLU A 179 -26.94 -9.74 18.30
CA GLU A 179 -27.90 -9.34 19.31
C GLU A 179 -28.30 -10.59 20.11
N TYR A 180 -28.30 -10.47 21.44
CA TYR A 180 -28.70 -11.53 22.36
C TYR A 180 -30.22 -11.60 22.44
#